data_9548df0c656b3d2065677daf2214277c
#
_entry.id   9548df0c656b3d2065677daf2214277c
#
_cell.length_a   1.000
_cell.length_b   1.000
_cell.length_c   1.000
_cell.angle_alpha   90.00
_cell.angle_beta   90.00
_cell.angle_gamma   90.00
#
_symmetry.space_group_name_H-M   'P 1'
#
loop_
_entity.id
_entity.type
_entity.pdbx_description
1 polymer ?
#
loop_
_entity_poly.entity_id
_entity_poly.type
_entity_poly.pdbx_seq_one_letter_code
_entity_poly.pdbx_strand_id
1 'polypeptide(L)'
;MKKAPNLKHQPRDKMTEVIIFAGSDAWAHAKQWQEQDGRLAGDNVPPVWLGEQQLAELDNLQIVPDGRYRVRLYQAGLLRPGLVNTIGQKLAAAGVRDADYYPEGMHSQKRENWREYLERERGELAEKKKVVELPVKKKERVKDDNASSLALNQMGASQRGEVLLAHYGGELAIHADSDTVHHYNGVVWEPVQDKELQRAMAQIFIDAEISYSQNAIKSAVDTMKLSLPVMGNTARNLIGFSNGVFDTRTGNFREHNKNDWLLIASELPFSPPAEGETLATHAPNFWKWLRRSVAENDRKADRVLAALFMVLANRYDWQLFIEVTGPGGSGKSVMAEICTMLAGKANTVSASMKALEDARERALVVGFSLIIMPDMTRYAGDGAGIKAITG
;
A
#
# COMPACT_ATOMS: atom_id res chain seq x y z
N MET A 1 18.62 1.28 17.55
CA MET A 1 18.35 0.57 16.29
C MET A 1 19.62 0.50 15.47
N LYS A 2 20.10 -0.69 15.12
CA LYS A 2 21.30 -0.89 14.29
C LYS A 2 20.84 -0.88 12.83
N LYS A 3 21.38 0.05 12.01
CA LYS A 3 21.05 0.15 10.59
C LYS A 3 21.84 -0.89 9.80
N ALA A 4 21.18 -1.54 8.82
CA ALA A 4 21.84 -2.43 7.88
C ALA A 4 22.86 -1.66 7.02
N PRO A 5 24.00 -2.29 6.65
CA PRO A 5 25.03 -1.62 5.87
C PRO A 5 24.56 -1.29 4.44
N ASN A 6 25.03 -0.15 3.93
CA ASN A 6 24.69 0.36 2.61
C ASN A 6 25.71 -0.12 1.57
N LEU A 7 25.25 -0.83 0.53
CA LEU A 7 26.09 -1.44 -0.52
C LEU A 7 26.59 -0.45 -1.59
N LYS A 8 26.58 0.85 -1.32
CA LYS A 8 26.74 1.93 -2.34
C LYS A 8 28.07 2.04 -3.07
N HIS A 9 29.15 1.38 -2.70
CA HIS A 9 30.46 1.60 -3.34
C HIS A 9 31.23 0.31 -3.60
N GLN A 10 31.28 -0.12 -4.87
CA GLN A 10 32.20 -1.16 -5.30
C GLN A 10 32.76 -0.93 -6.71
N PRO A 11 34.04 -1.30 -6.97
CA PRO A 11 34.67 -1.12 -8.26
C PRO A 11 34.11 -2.09 -9.33
N ARG A 12 34.04 -1.62 -10.56
CA ARG A 12 33.33 -2.22 -11.71
C ARG A 12 33.98 -3.49 -12.33
N ASP A 13 35.15 -3.93 -11.89
CA ASP A 13 35.99 -4.88 -12.64
C ASP A 13 36.03 -6.31 -12.13
N LYS A 14 35.34 -6.64 -11.02
CA LYS A 14 35.26 -8.03 -10.52
C LYS A 14 33.85 -8.39 -10.13
N MET A 15 33.48 -9.67 -10.33
CA MET A 15 32.25 -10.24 -9.79
C MET A 15 32.26 -10.10 -8.26
N THR A 16 31.37 -9.30 -7.71
CA THR A 16 31.32 -9.05 -6.29
C THR A 16 30.39 -10.04 -5.62
N GLU A 17 30.90 -10.75 -4.64
CA GLU A 17 30.11 -11.66 -3.80
C GLU A 17 29.34 -10.84 -2.74
N VAL A 18 28.02 -11.00 -2.72
CA VAL A 18 27.13 -10.36 -1.73
C VAL A 18 26.56 -11.46 -0.86
N ILE A 19 26.75 -11.35 0.45
CA ILE A 19 26.27 -12.30 1.43
C ILE A 19 25.09 -11.70 2.18
N ILE A 20 23.98 -12.43 2.19
CA ILE A 20 22.74 -12.03 2.83
C ILE A 20 22.37 -13.09 3.87
N PHE A 21 22.14 -12.68 5.11
CA PHE A 21 21.54 -13.50 6.14
C PHE A 21 20.08 -13.10 6.35
N ALA A 22 19.16 -14.05 6.33
CA ALA A 22 17.72 -13.79 6.51
C ALA A 22 17.13 -14.71 7.59
N GLY A 23 16.37 -14.14 8.52
CA GLY A 23 15.71 -14.85 9.61
C GLY A 23 15.90 -14.21 10.99
N SER A 24 15.33 -14.82 12.03
CA SER A 24 15.37 -14.30 13.42
C SER A 24 16.78 -14.01 13.93
N ASP A 25 17.76 -14.81 13.54
CA ASP A 25 19.13 -14.75 14.00
C ASP A 25 20.10 -14.13 13.00
N ALA A 26 19.56 -13.49 11.95
CA ALA A 26 20.33 -12.95 10.83
C ALA A 26 21.46 -12.02 11.24
N TRP A 27 21.24 -11.16 12.23
CA TRP A 27 22.27 -10.24 12.72
C TRP A 27 23.43 -10.97 13.43
N ALA A 28 23.11 -11.98 14.26
CA ALA A 28 24.13 -12.75 14.99
C ALA A 28 25.03 -13.51 14.01
N HIS A 29 24.44 -14.14 13.00
CA HIS A 29 25.16 -14.86 11.95
C HIS A 29 25.99 -13.93 11.07
N ALA A 30 25.47 -12.76 10.70
CA ALA A 30 26.22 -11.76 9.94
C ALA A 30 27.44 -11.25 10.70
N LYS A 31 27.30 -11.03 12.02
CA LYS A 31 28.40 -10.62 12.89
C LYS A 31 29.46 -11.72 13.01
N GLN A 32 29.05 -12.96 13.24
CA GLN A 32 29.94 -14.10 13.31
C GLN A 32 30.72 -14.29 12.00
N TRP A 33 30.05 -14.22 10.86
CA TRP A 33 30.67 -14.29 9.54
C TRP A 33 31.71 -13.18 9.34
N GLN A 34 31.41 -11.97 9.70
CA GLN A 34 32.33 -10.84 9.58
C GLN A 34 33.59 -11.00 10.47
N GLU A 35 33.43 -11.59 11.64
CA GLU A 35 34.53 -11.78 12.59
C GLU A 35 35.45 -12.98 12.24
N GLN A 36 34.87 -14.05 11.65
CA GLN A 36 35.56 -15.30 11.39
C GLN A 36 35.89 -15.53 9.92
N ASP A 37 34.85 -15.54 9.07
CA ASP A 37 34.96 -15.96 7.67
C ASP A 37 35.31 -14.81 6.73
N GLY A 38 34.78 -13.61 6.98
CA GLY A 38 35.02 -12.41 6.16
C GLY A 38 36.49 -11.97 6.20
N ARG A 39 37.19 -12.20 7.31
CA ARG A 39 38.62 -11.91 7.42
C ARG A 39 39.51 -12.93 6.66
N LEU A 40 39.05 -14.16 6.56
CA LEU A 40 39.76 -15.23 5.82
C LEU A 40 39.56 -15.10 4.30
N ALA A 41 38.41 -14.60 3.87
CA ALA A 41 38.09 -14.42 2.46
C ALA A 41 38.70 -13.14 1.85
N GLY A 42 39.23 -12.22 2.67
CA GLY A 42 39.75 -10.93 2.20
C GLY A 42 38.68 -9.99 1.67
N ASP A 43 37.41 -10.29 1.97
CA ASP A 43 36.26 -9.51 1.50
C ASP A 43 36.04 -8.27 2.37
N ASN A 44 36.13 -7.11 1.72
CA ASN A 44 35.81 -5.82 2.34
C ASN A 44 34.31 -5.47 2.31
N VAL A 45 33.46 -6.40 1.88
CA VAL A 45 32.01 -6.16 1.78
C VAL A 45 31.32 -6.66 3.04
N PRO A 46 30.71 -5.77 3.82
CA PRO A 46 29.97 -6.21 4.99
C PRO A 46 28.74 -7.03 4.59
N PRO A 47 28.43 -8.12 5.31
CA PRO A 47 27.24 -8.92 5.03
C PRO A 47 25.99 -8.11 5.32
N VAL A 48 24.93 -8.39 4.57
CA VAL A 48 23.60 -7.82 4.78
C VAL A 48 22.80 -8.76 5.67
N TRP A 49 22.03 -8.23 6.61
CA TRP A 49 21.12 -9.03 7.42
C TRP A 49 19.68 -8.50 7.34
N LEU A 50 18.73 -9.43 7.26
CA LEU A 50 17.30 -9.18 7.14
C LEU A 50 16.57 -10.00 8.21
N GLY A 51 16.24 -9.37 9.35
CA GLY A 51 15.42 -9.96 10.40
C GLY A 51 13.93 -9.79 10.13
N GLU A 52 13.06 -10.38 10.95
CA GLU A 52 11.61 -10.28 10.79
C GLU A 52 11.05 -8.84 10.82
N GLN A 53 11.72 -7.96 11.57
CA GLN A 53 11.32 -6.56 11.71
C GLN A 53 11.90 -5.64 10.61
N GLN A 54 12.78 -6.18 9.76
CA GLN A 54 13.58 -5.41 8.80
C GLN A 54 13.14 -5.64 7.35
N LEU A 55 11.97 -6.21 7.11
CA LEU A 55 11.38 -6.31 5.76
C LEU A 55 11.28 -4.93 5.07
N ALA A 56 11.06 -3.85 5.83
CA ALA A 56 11.08 -2.49 5.32
C ALA A 56 12.49 -2.04 4.86
N GLU A 57 13.57 -2.65 5.37
CA GLU A 57 14.94 -2.34 4.97
C GLU A 57 15.37 -3.04 3.66
N LEU A 58 14.58 -4.02 3.17
CA LEU A 58 14.73 -4.56 1.81
C LEU A 58 14.64 -3.46 0.75
N ASP A 59 13.92 -2.38 1.00
CA ASP A 59 13.85 -1.23 0.10
C ASP A 59 15.15 -0.43 0.06
N ASN A 60 16.01 -0.59 1.06
CA ASN A 60 17.34 0.01 1.13
C ASN A 60 18.45 -0.88 0.50
N LEU A 61 18.14 -2.10 0.07
CA LEU A 61 19.02 -2.95 -0.73
C LEU A 61 19.14 -2.34 -2.14
N GLN A 62 19.91 -1.25 -2.26
CA GLN A 62 20.24 -0.65 -3.54
C GLN A 62 21.38 -1.45 -4.19
N ILE A 63 21.01 -2.49 -4.94
CA ILE A 63 21.93 -3.19 -5.83
C ILE A 63 22.00 -2.35 -7.12
N VAL A 64 23.21 -1.92 -7.47
CA VAL A 64 23.40 -1.14 -8.69
C VAL A 64 23.09 -2.02 -9.90
N PRO A 65 22.20 -1.61 -10.83
CA PRO A 65 21.72 -2.47 -11.93
C PRO A 65 22.79 -3.06 -12.84
N ASP A 66 23.95 -2.40 -12.97
CA ASP A 66 25.05 -2.82 -13.87
C ASP A 66 26.12 -3.66 -13.16
N GLY A 67 25.89 -4.06 -11.91
CA GLY A 67 26.85 -4.85 -11.15
C GLY A 67 26.79 -6.34 -11.51
N ARG A 68 27.93 -6.96 -11.76
CA ARG A 68 28.04 -8.42 -11.80
C ARG A 68 28.13 -8.95 -10.37
N TYR A 69 26.97 -9.29 -9.79
CA TYR A 69 26.89 -9.80 -8.44
C TYR A 69 26.62 -11.30 -8.43
N ARG A 70 27.32 -12.01 -7.56
CA ARG A 70 26.96 -13.34 -7.09
C ARG A 70 26.39 -13.19 -5.69
N VAL A 71 25.17 -13.63 -5.46
CA VAL A 71 24.50 -13.52 -4.17
C VAL A 71 24.43 -14.87 -3.51
N ARG A 72 24.84 -14.94 -2.23
CA ARG A 72 24.60 -16.08 -1.35
C ARG A 72 23.62 -15.66 -0.25
N LEU A 73 22.46 -16.31 -0.24
CA LEU A 73 21.41 -16.10 0.76
C LEU A 73 21.43 -17.26 1.76
N TYR A 74 21.74 -16.96 3.02
CA TYR A 74 21.75 -17.93 4.11
C TYR A 74 20.54 -17.75 5.01
N GLN A 75 19.85 -18.86 5.29
CA GLN A 75 18.83 -18.86 6.34
C GLN A 75 19.52 -18.84 7.71
N ALA A 76 19.07 -17.94 8.59
CA ALA A 76 19.58 -17.75 9.93
C ALA A 76 18.41 -17.70 10.93
N GLY A 77 18.07 -18.87 11.47
CA GLY A 77 16.93 -19.02 12.37
C GLY A 77 15.59 -19.15 11.63
N LEU A 78 14.50 -18.72 12.29
CA LEU A 78 13.16 -18.81 11.75
C LEU A 78 12.95 -17.76 10.65
N LEU A 79 12.50 -18.23 9.49
CA LEU A 79 12.14 -17.42 8.33
C LEU A 79 10.63 -17.22 8.28
N ARG A 80 10.22 -15.99 8.01
CA ARG A 80 8.81 -15.70 7.70
C ARG A 80 8.44 -16.31 6.35
N PRO A 81 7.29 -17.00 6.23
CA PRO A 81 6.85 -17.56 4.95
C PRO A 81 6.85 -16.47 3.85
N GLY A 82 7.42 -16.79 2.69
CA GLY A 82 7.49 -15.88 1.55
C GLY A 82 8.64 -14.87 1.57
N LEU A 83 9.44 -14.75 2.65
CA LEU A 83 10.55 -13.78 2.69
C LEU A 83 11.61 -14.07 1.64
N VAL A 84 12.01 -15.33 1.45
CA VAL A 84 12.98 -15.73 0.42
C VAL A 84 12.49 -15.38 -0.97
N ASN A 85 11.19 -15.59 -1.23
CA ASN A 85 10.57 -15.20 -2.49
C ASN A 85 10.64 -13.68 -2.72
N THR A 86 10.33 -12.89 -1.69
CA THR A 86 10.41 -11.41 -1.75
C THR A 86 11.83 -10.93 -2.02
N ILE A 87 12.82 -11.52 -1.33
CA ILE A 87 14.25 -11.23 -1.56
C ILE A 87 14.62 -11.60 -3.00
N GLY A 88 14.24 -12.80 -3.45
CA GLY A 88 14.52 -13.28 -4.82
C GLY A 88 13.92 -12.37 -5.89
N GLN A 89 12.69 -11.90 -5.72
CA GLN A 89 12.04 -10.96 -6.65
C GLN A 89 12.79 -9.62 -6.71
N LYS A 90 13.23 -9.09 -5.58
CA LYS A 90 14.01 -7.84 -5.55
C LYS A 90 15.38 -7.98 -6.18
N LEU A 91 16.07 -9.12 -5.94
CA LEU A 91 17.34 -9.43 -6.58
C LEU A 91 17.18 -9.55 -8.10
N ALA A 92 16.13 -10.22 -8.56
CA ALA A 92 15.83 -10.34 -9.98
C ALA A 92 15.51 -8.98 -10.63
N ALA A 93 14.71 -8.15 -9.97
CA ALA A 93 14.40 -6.79 -10.42
C ALA A 93 15.64 -5.89 -10.48
N ALA A 94 16.63 -6.13 -9.60
CA ALA A 94 17.92 -5.45 -9.61
C ALA A 94 18.92 -6.03 -10.65
N GLY A 95 18.51 -7.02 -11.47
CA GLY A 95 19.33 -7.60 -12.51
C GLY A 95 20.31 -8.68 -12.02
N VAL A 96 20.21 -9.15 -10.78
CA VAL A 96 21.02 -10.26 -10.27
C VAL A 96 20.60 -11.56 -10.96
N ARG A 97 21.55 -12.20 -11.66
CA ARG A 97 21.31 -13.45 -12.40
C ARG A 97 21.74 -14.69 -11.67
N ASP A 98 22.70 -14.57 -10.76
CA ASP A 98 23.31 -15.70 -10.03
C ASP A 98 23.13 -15.49 -8.54
N ALA A 99 22.28 -16.32 -7.92
CA ALA A 99 22.02 -16.33 -6.50
C ALA A 99 21.79 -17.75 -6.01
N ASP A 100 22.53 -18.13 -4.97
CA ASP A 100 22.40 -19.42 -4.29
C ASP A 100 21.68 -19.24 -2.95
N TYR A 101 20.76 -20.14 -2.64
CA TYR A 101 20.05 -20.19 -1.36
C TYR A 101 20.55 -21.37 -0.51
N TYR A 102 20.82 -21.13 0.75
CA TYR A 102 21.27 -22.10 1.73
C TYR A 102 20.26 -22.24 2.88
N PRO A 103 19.31 -23.19 2.77
CA PRO A 103 18.21 -23.35 3.73
C PRO A 103 18.65 -23.81 5.11
N GLU A 104 19.78 -24.52 5.21
CA GLU A 104 20.32 -25.05 6.46
C GLU A 104 21.44 -24.16 7.05
N GLY A 105 21.57 -22.94 6.53
CA GLY A 105 22.52 -21.95 7.03
C GLY A 105 23.94 -22.05 6.46
N MET A 106 24.85 -21.26 7.01
CA MET A 106 26.18 -21.00 6.48
C MET A 106 27.11 -22.24 6.49
N HIS A 107 26.92 -23.19 7.41
CA HIS A 107 27.78 -24.35 7.57
C HIS A 107 27.28 -25.59 6.82
N SER A 108 26.16 -25.48 6.13
CA SER A 108 25.62 -26.58 5.33
C SER A 108 26.23 -26.62 3.93
N GLN A 109 26.51 -27.82 3.42
CA GLN A 109 26.88 -28.04 2.05
C GLN A 109 25.65 -28.06 1.11
N LYS A 110 24.43 -28.06 1.66
CA LYS A 110 23.20 -28.10 0.94
C LYS A 110 22.86 -26.72 0.43
N ARG A 111 22.98 -26.53 -0.87
CA ARG A 111 22.61 -25.30 -1.58
C ARG A 111 21.60 -25.60 -2.66
N GLU A 112 20.73 -24.67 -2.91
CA GLU A 112 19.78 -24.70 -4.02
C GLU A 112 19.96 -23.42 -4.84
N ASN A 113 19.86 -23.54 -6.17
CA ASN A 113 19.69 -22.34 -6.97
C ASN A 113 18.36 -21.70 -6.59
N TRP A 114 18.34 -20.39 -6.35
CA TRP A 114 17.15 -19.70 -5.87
C TRP A 114 15.93 -19.81 -6.84
N ARG A 115 16.17 -20.03 -8.14
CA ARG A 115 15.10 -20.28 -9.12
C ARG A 115 14.47 -21.65 -8.90
N GLU A 116 15.26 -22.69 -8.69
CA GLU A 116 14.80 -24.05 -8.37
C GLU A 116 14.02 -24.05 -7.04
N TYR A 117 14.51 -23.29 -6.06
CA TYR A 117 13.79 -23.09 -4.80
C TYR A 117 12.42 -22.45 -5.01
N LEU A 118 12.32 -21.38 -5.81
CA LEU A 118 11.06 -20.70 -6.08
C LEU A 118 10.07 -21.58 -6.88
N GLU A 119 10.56 -22.40 -7.80
CA GLU A 119 9.74 -23.36 -8.56
C GLU A 119 9.21 -24.45 -7.63
N ARG A 120 10.04 -24.96 -6.72
CA ARG A 120 9.63 -25.95 -5.71
C ARG A 120 8.61 -25.37 -4.74
N GLU A 121 8.83 -24.16 -4.19
CA GLU A 121 7.87 -23.48 -3.30
C GLU A 121 6.52 -23.25 -3.99
N ARG A 122 6.52 -22.88 -5.28
CA ARG A 122 5.30 -22.77 -6.08
C ARG A 122 4.61 -24.11 -6.27
N GLY A 123 5.38 -25.19 -6.50
CA GLY A 123 4.88 -26.55 -6.58
C GLY A 123 4.28 -27.04 -5.29
N GLU A 124 4.97 -26.86 -4.15
CA GLU A 124 4.50 -27.20 -2.81
C GLU A 124 3.25 -26.41 -2.39
N LEU A 125 3.17 -25.13 -2.74
CA LEU A 125 1.97 -24.31 -2.53
C LEU A 125 0.80 -24.79 -3.40
N ALA A 126 1.06 -25.24 -4.63
CA ALA A 126 0.06 -25.81 -5.50
C ALA A 126 -0.40 -27.21 -4.98
N GLU A 127 0.51 -28.02 -4.46
CA GLU A 127 0.21 -29.30 -3.82
C GLU A 127 -0.51 -29.13 -2.48
N LYS A 128 -0.10 -28.17 -1.63
CA LYS A 128 -0.81 -27.84 -0.38
C LYS A 128 -2.23 -27.31 -0.67
N LYS A 129 -2.44 -26.58 -1.75
CA LYS A 129 -3.79 -26.25 -2.22
C LYS A 129 -4.60 -27.48 -2.65
N LYS A 130 -3.95 -28.54 -3.18
CA LYS A 130 -4.60 -29.81 -3.50
C LYS A 130 -4.88 -30.69 -2.28
N VAL A 131 -4.05 -30.62 -1.23
CA VAL A 131 -4.17 -31.46 -0.01
C VAL A 131 -5.22 -30.93 0.98
N VAL A 132 -5.72 -29.72 0.83
CA VAL A 132 -6.86 -29.19 1.61
C VAL A 132 -8.21 -29.63 1.02
N GLU A 133 -8.24 -30.42 -0.04
CA GLU A 133 -9.44 -31.16 -0.41
C GLU A 133 -9.67 -32.31 0.60
N LEU A 134 -10.55 -32.06 1.58
CA LEU A 134 -11.11 -33.11 2.45
C LEU A 134 -11.66 -34.26 1.59
N PRO A 135 -11.46 -35.52 1.99
CA PRO A 135 -11.93 -36.68 1.20
C PRO A 135 -13.45 -36.70 1.19
N VAL A 136 -14.03 -36.08 0.20
CA VAL A 136 -15.43 -36.34 -0.16
C VAL A 136 -15.43 -37.71 -0.83
N LYS A 137 -16.17 -38.68 -0.20
CA LYS A 137 -16.43 -40.01 -0.78
C LYS A 137 -16.90 -39.82 -2.23
N LYS A 138 -16.03 -40.16 -3.20
CA LYS A 138 -16.39 -40.19 -4.60
C LYS A 138 -17.53 -41.19 -4.81
N LYS A 139 -18.73 -40.68 -4.99
CA LYS A 139 -19.71 -41.37 -5.83
C LYS A 139 -19.23 -41.12 -7.27
N GLU A 140 -18.94 -42.21 -7.98
CA GLU A 140 -18.66 -42.20 -9.42
C GLU A 140 -19.75 -41.39 -10.12
N ARG A 141 -19.38 -40.24 -10.67
CA ARG A 141 -20.23 -39.49 -11.59
C ARG A 141 -19.77 -39.77 -13.00
N VAL A 142 -20.65 -40.34 -13.75
CA VAL A 142 -20.64 -40.40 -15.21
C VAL A 142 -20.35 -39.02 -15.75
N LYS A 143 -19.40 -38.93 -16.68
CA LYS A 143 -19.09 -37.69 -17.43
C LYS A 143 -20.30 -37.37 -18.31
N ASP A 144 -21.12 -36.45 -17.87
CA ASP A 144 -22.01 -35.68 -18.75
C ASP A 144 -21.37 -34.31 -18.99
N ASP A 145 -21.09 -34.01 -20.24
CA ASP A 145 -20.52 -32.77 -20.73
C ASP A 145 -21.52 -31.58 -20.71
N ASN A 146 -22.33 -31.48 -19.67
CA ASN A 146 -23.11 -30.32 -19.33
C ASN A 146 -22.73 -29.89 -17.91
N ALA A 147 -21.84 -28.89 -17.82
CA ALA A 147 -21.59 -28.17 -16.59
C ALA A 147 -22.88 -27.45 -16.16
N SER A 148 -23.81 -28.19 -15.52
CA SER A 148 -24.95 -27.60 -14.84
C SER A 148 -24.41 -26.79 -13.67
N SER A 149 -24.38 -25.47 -13.81
CA SER A 149 -24.12 -24.55 -12.71
C SER A 149 -25.11 -24.88 -11.57
N LEU A 150 -24.60 -25.22 -10.39
CA LEU A 150 -25.42 -25.40 -9.20
C LEU A 150 -26.25 -24.15 -8.99
N ALA A 151 -27.55 -24.30 -8.78
CA ALA A 151 -28.42 -23.18 -8.43
C ALA A 151 -27.97 -22.54 -7.10
N LEU A 152 -28.02 -21.23 -6.97
CA LEU A 152 -27.54 -20.48 -5.80
C LEU A 152 -28.07 -21.01 -4.45
N ASN A 153 -29.30 -21.53 -4.39
CA ASN A 153 -29.88 -22.09 -3.19
C ASN A 153 -29.28 -23.45 -2.79
N GLN A 154 -28.64 -24.14 -3.74
CA GLN A 154 -27.95 -25.41 -3.52
C GLN A 154 -26.46 -25.23 -3.17
N MET A 155 -25.94 -24.05 -3.38
CA MET A 155 -24.56 -23.70 -3.05
C MET A 155 -24.34 -23.56 -1.54
N GLY A 156 -23.16 -23.93 -1.06
CA GLY A 156 -22.69 -23.58 0.29
C GLY A 156 -22.41 -22.10 0.48
N ALA A 157 -22.20 -21.66 1.71
CA ALA A 157 -21.89 -20.25 2.01
C ALA A 157 -20.62 -19.75 1.28
N SER A 158 -19.56 -20.57 1.22
CA SER A 158 -18.33 -20.24 0.51
C SER A 158 -18.52 -20.07 -0.99
N GLN A 159 -19.27 -20.95 -1.62
CA GLN A 159 -19.56 -20.88 -3.05
C GLN A 159 -20.37 -19.63 -3.40
N ARG A 160 -21.38 -19.30 -2.58
CA ARG A 160 -22.10 -18.03 -2.72
C ARG A 160 -21.22 -16.81 -2.49
N GLY A 161 -20.26 -16.90 -1.55
CA GLY A 161 -19.24 -15.89 -1.34
C GLY A 161 -18.35 -15.67 -2.56
N GLU A 162 -17.96 -16.75 -3.26
CA GLU A 162 -17.21 -16.66 -4.52
C GLU A 162 -18.02 -16.00 -5.64
N VAL A 163 -19.34 -16.29 -5.72
CA VAL A 163 -20.23 -15.61 -6.68
C VAL A 163 -20.30 -14.10 -6.39
N LEU A 164 -20.42 -13.72 -5.11
CA LEU A 164 -20.42 -12.32 -4.70
C LEU A 164 -19.07 -11.65 -5.01
N LEU A 165 -17.96 -12.31 -4.75
CA LEU A 165 -16.62 -11.82 -5.10
C LEU A 165 -16.47 -11.64 -6.62
N ALA A 166 -16.97 -12.56 -7.42
CA ALA A 166 -16.97 -12.46 -8.87
C ALA A 166 -17.85 -11.32 -9.38
N HIS A 167 -18.96 -10.99 -8.70
CA HIS A 167 -19.81 -9.84 -9.00
C HIS A 167 -19.04 -8.51 -8.89
N TYR A 168 -18.08 -8.43 -7.96
CA TYR A 168 -17.15 -7.30 -7.82
C TYR A 168 -15.85 -7.48 -8.65
N GLY A 169 -15.83 -8.37 -9.66
CA GLY A 169 -14.68 -8.62 -10.53
C GLY A 169 -13.46 -9.20 -9.81
N GLY A 170 -13.63 -9.73 -8.58
CA GLY A 170 -12.50 -10.18 -7.76
C GLY A 170 -11.68 -9.03 -7.13
N GLU A 171 -12.18 -7.82 -7.20
CA GLU A 171 -11.49 -6.58 -6.78
C GLU A 171 -11.92 -6.15 -5.36
N LEU A 172 -12.03 -7.10 -4.43
CA LEU A 172 -12.30 -6.85 -3.02
C LEU A 172 -11.08 -7.17 -2.15
N ALA A 173 -10.88 -6.39 -1.10
CA ALA A 173 -9.86 -6.61 -0.07
C ALA A 173 -10.39 -6.17 1.30
N ILE A 174 -9.78 -6.66 2.38
CA ILE A 174 -10.18 -6.32 3.75
C ILE A 174 -9.12 -5.45 4.43
N HIS A 175 -9.54 -4.38 5.08
CA HIS A 175 -8.65 -3.55 5.89
C HIS A 175 -8.50 -4.19 7.27
N ALA A 176 -7.27 -4.58 7.65
CA ALA A 176 -6.99 -5.39 8.83
C ALA A 176 -7.49 -4.78 10.15
N ASP A 177 -7.29 -3.47 10.33
CA ASP A 177 -7.59 -2.80 11.61
C ASP A 177 -9.09 -2.51 11.81
N SER A 178 -9.84 -2.28 10.72
CA SER A 178 -11.26 -1.92 10.78
C SER A 178 -12.21 -3.03 10.40
N ASP A 179 -11.70 -4.18 9.93
CA ASP A 179 -12.50 -5.30 9.36
C ASP A 179 -13.47 -4.85 8.26
N THR A 180 -13.14 -3.73 7.59
CA THR A 180 -13.97 -3.15 6.54
C THR A 180 -13.52 -3.67 5.18
N VAL A 181 -14.49 -4.14 4.38
CA VAL A 181 -14.23 -4.53 2.99
C VAL A 181 -14.07 -3.28 2.13
N HIS A 182 -13.11 -3.30 1.24
CA HIS A 182 -12.91 -2.26 0.23
C HIS A 182 -12.99 -2.88 -1.17
N HIS A 183 -13.55 -2.12 -2.10
CA HIS A 183 -13.62 -2.44 -3.52
C HIS A 183 -12.70 -1.50 -4.30
N TYR A 184 -11.91 -2.07 -5.20
CA TYR A 184 -11.08 -1.28 -6.11
C TYR A 184 -11.88 -0.82 -7.32
N ASN A 185 -12.11 0.48 -7.45
CA ASN A 185 -12.91 1.07 -8.52
C ASN A 185 -12.13 1.37 -9.82
N GLY A 186 -10.85 0.93 -9.89
CA GLY A 186 -9.93 1.25 -10.98
C GLY A 186 -8.98 2.41 -10.66
N VAL A 187 -9.27 3.19 -9.63
CA VAL A 187 -8.48 4.36 -9.18
C VAL A 187 -8.05 4.21 -7.72
N VAL A 188 -9.01 3.99 -6.83
CA VAL A 188 -8.81 3.86 -5.38
C VAL A 188 -9.59 2.69 -4.80
N TRP A 189 -9.25 2.32 -3.57
CA TRP A 189 -9.98 1.35 -2.77
C TRP A 189 -11.03 2.08 -1.93
N GLU A 190 -12.31 1.89 -2.26
CA GLU A 190 -13.45 2.49 -1.56
C GLU A 190 -14.04 1.53 -0.53
N PRO A 191 -14.39 1.99 0.68
CA PRO A 191 -15.03 1.14 1.67
C PRO A 191 -16.43 0.73 1.23
N VAL A 192 -16.74 -0.56 1.36
CA VAL A 192 -18.06 -1.13 1.07
C VAL A 192 -18.66 -1.63 2.38
N GLN A 193 -19.83 -1.13 2.72
CA GLN A 193 -20.53 -1.55 3.95
C GLN A 193 -21.09 -2.97 3.81
N ASP A 194 -21.12 -3.72 4.93
CA ASP A 194 -21.69 -5.08 4.96
C ASP A 194 -23.13 -5.12 4.44
N LYS A 195 -23.91 -4.09 4.72
CA LYS A 195 -25.29 -3.99 4.19
C LYS A 195 -25.33 -3.85 2.67
N GLU A 196 -24.34 -3.24 2.08
CA GLU A 196 -24.22 -3.10 0.63
C GLU A 196 -23.83 -4.42 0.00
N LEU A 197 -22.85 -5.13 0.57
CA LEU A 197 -22.51 -6.51 0.16
C LEU A 197 -23.70 -7.47 0.28
N GLN A 198 -24.50 -7.35 1.35
CA GLN A 198 -25.72 -8.12 1.53
C GLN A 198 -26.78 -7.77 0.48
N ARG A 199 -26.95 -6.49 0.11
CA ARG A 199 -27.85 -6.07 -0.97
C ARG A 199 -27.40 -6.60 -2.32
N ALA A 200 -26.10 -6.53 -2.62
CA ALA A 200 -25.54 -7.08 -3.84
C ALA A 200 -25.79 -8.61 -3.93
N MET A 201 -25.56 -9.35 -2.84
CA MET A 201 -25.86 -10.78 -2.81
C MET A 201 -27.36 -11.05 -2.98
N ALA A 202 -28.22 -10.24 -2.36
CA ALA A 202 -29.69 -10.37 -2.55
C ALA A 202 -30.08 -10.11 -4.01
N GLN A 203 -29.48 -9.10 -4.66
CA GLN A 203 -29.73 -8.81 -6.06
C GLN A 203 -29.32 -9.96 -6.97
N ILE A 204 -28.19 -10.61 -6.71
CA ILE A 204 -27.75 -11.81 -7.45
C ILE A 204 -28.81 -12.93 -7.37
N PHE A 205 -29.41 -13.15 -6.20
CA PHE A 205 -30.52 -14.10 -6.05
C PHE A 205 -31.77 -13.70 -6.83
N ILE A 206 -32.11 -12.41 -6.80
CA ILE A 206 -33.27 -11.86 -7.51
C ILE A 206 -33.08 -12.03 -9.03
N ASP A 207 -31.91 -11.64 -9.54
CA ASP A 207 -31.57 -11.73 -10.97
C ASP A 207 -31.55 -13.18 -11.48
N ALA A 208 -31.25 -14.12 -10.60
CA ALA A 208 -31.30 -15.55 -10.87
C ALA A 208 -32.72 -16.14 -10.70
N GLU A 209 -33.73 -15.36 -10.28
CA GLU A 209 -35.09 -15.79 -9.97
C GLU A 209 -35.17 -16.89 -8.91
N ILE A 210 -34.24 -16.89 -7.95
CA ILE A 210 -34.12 -17.90 -6.87
C ILE A 210 -34.48 -17.26 -5.54
N SER A 211 -35.34 -17.95 -4.77
CA SER A 211 -35.68 -17.55 -3.41
C SER A 211 -34.47 -17.68 -2.46
N TYR A 212 -34.37 -16.77 -1.49
CA TYR A 212 -33.27 -16.71 -0.52
C TYR A 212 -33.80 -16.46 0.90
N SER A 213 -32.97 -16.80 1.88
CA SER A 213 -33.16 -16.42 3.28
C SER A 213 -32.12 -15.37 3.68
N GLN A 214 -32.46 -14.54 4.66
CA GLN A 214 -31.51 -13.57 5.22
C GLN A 214 -30.22 -14.23 5.72
N ASN A 215 -30.35 -15.45 6.30
CA ASN A 215 -29.18 -16.18 6.78
C ASN A 215 -28.27 -16.66 5.63
N ALA A 216 -28.84 -17.01 4.48
CA ALA A 216 -28.09 -17.41 3.30
C ALA A 216 -27.24 -16.24 2.75
N ILE A 217 -27.80 -15.02 2.75
CA ILE A 217 -27.11 -13.81 2.33
C ILE A 217 -26.00 -13.47 3.33
N LYS A 218 -26.33 -13.39 4.63
CA LYS A 218 -25.36 -13.03 5.66
C LYS A 218 -24.18 -14.00 5.69
N SER A 219 -24.45 -15.32 5.69
CA SER A 219 -23.39 -16.34 5.72
C SER A 219 -22.47 -16.28 4.47
N ALA A 220 -23.00 -15.91 3.30
CA ALA A 220 -22.19 -15.72 2.10
C ALA A 220 -21.20 -14.56 2.27
N VAL A 221 -21.66 -13.41 2.77
CA VAL A 221 -20.81 -12.23 3.04
C VAL A 221 -19.75 -12.54 4.10
N ASP A 222 -20.19 -13.13 5.24
CA ASP A 222 -19.28 -13.44 6.36
C ASP A 222 -18.17 -14.43 5.91
N THR A 223 -18.55 -15.44 5.11
CA THR A 223 -17.57 -16.44 4.60
C THR A 223 -16.66 -15.83 3.53
N MET A 224 -17.18 -14.98 2.64
CA MET A 224 -16.37 -14.27 1.65
C MET A 224 -15.28 -13.45 2.33
N LYS A 225 -15.60 -12.67 3.37
CA LYS A 225 -14.65 -11.86 4.11
C LYS A 225 -13.42 -12.63 4.61
N LEU A 226 -13.63 -13.88 5.04
CA LEU A 226 -12.54 -14.75 5.52
C LEU A 226 -11.54 -15.13 4.41
N SER A 227 -11.94 -15.04 3.14
CA SER A 227 -11.12 -15.40 1.99
C SER A 227 -10.46 -14.18 1.30
N LEU A 228 -10.86 -12.97 1.67
CA LEU A 228 -10.33 -11.75 1.03
C LEU A 228 -8.86 -11.51 1.37
N PRO A 229 -8.08 -10.98 0.43
CA PRO A 229 -6.73 -10.51 0.72
C PRO A 229 -6.78 -9.32 1.68
N VAL A 230 -5.79 -9.27 2.58
CA VAL A 230 -5.61 -8.13 3.47
C VAL A 230 -4.98 -6.98 2.70
N MET A 231 -5.52 -5.77 2.85
CA MET A 231 -4.98 -4.57 2.23
C MET A 231 -3.58 -4.25 2.74
N GLY A 232 -2.71 -3.85 1.84
CA GLY A 232 -1.42 -3.25 2.18
C GLY A 232 -1.55 -1.77 2.54
N ASN A 233 -0.44 -1.17 2.95
CA ASN A 233 -0.38 0.26 3.22
C ASN A 233 -0.08 1.05 1.94
N THR A 234 -0.74 2.19 1.76
CA THR A 234 -0.38 3.16 0.71
C THR A 234 1.03 3.68 0.93
N ALA A 235 1.86 3.65 -0.10
CA ALA A 235 3.19 4.25 -0.04
C ALA A 235 3.07 5.80 0.01
N ARG A 236 3.73 6.43 0.99
CA ARG A 236 3.65 7.88 1.25
C ARG A 236 4.20 8.77 0.12
N ASN A 237 4.95 8.19 -0.80
CA ASN A 237 5.48 8.88 -1.98
C ASN A 237 4.51 8.87 -3.16
N LEU A 238 3.36 8.22 -3.07
CA LEU A 238 2.39 8.14 -4.14
C LEU A 238 1.29 9.19 -3.97
N ILE A 239 1.01 9.90 -5.05
CA ILE A 239 -0.13 10.84 -5.13
C ILE A 239 -1.05 10.35 -6.24
N GLY A 240 -2.29 10.02 -5.89
CA GLY A 240 -3.32 9.61 -6.84
C GLY A 240 -3.95 10.83 -7.52
N PHE A 241 -4.11 10.74 -8.83
CA PHE A 241 -4.87 11.67 -9.68
C PHE A 241 -5.95 10.91 -10.43
N SER A 242 -6.89 11.61 -11.05
CA SER A 242 -7.97 10.93 -11.79
C SER A 242 -7.47 10.09 -12.97
N ASN A 243 -6.31 10.42 -13.53
CA ASN A 243 -5.72 9.76 -14.71
C ASN A 243 -4.47 8.93 -14.41
N GLY A 244 -4.07 8.75 -13.16
CA GLY A 244 -2.91 7.93 -12.80
C GLY A 244 -2.28 8.31 -11.46
N VAL A 245 -1.09 7.82 -11.22
CA VAL A 245 -0.35 7.96 -9.96
C VAL A 245 1.00 8.61 -10.20
N PHE A 246 1.31 9.66 -9.45
CA PHE A 246 2.60 10.32 -9.44
C PHE A 246 3.44 9.82 -8.25
N ASP A 247 4.62 9.31 -8.55
CA ASP A 247 5.59 8.92 -7.53
C ASP A 247 6.58 10.08 -7.28
N THR A 248 6.45 10.73 -6.13
CA THR A 248 7.28 11.89 -5.74
C THR A 248 8.75 11.53 -5.53
N ARG A 249 9.08 10.25 -5.32
CA ARG A 249 10.46 9.79 -5.13
C ARG A 249 11.20 9.65 -6.45
N THR A 250 10.51 9.18 -7.49
CA THR A 250 11.11 8.93 -8.81
C THR A 250 10.82 10.05 -9.81
N GLY A 251 9.81 10.88 -9.53
CA GLY A 251 9.30 11.89 -10.47
C GLY A 251 8.49 11.31 -11.63
N ASN A 252 8.13 10.03 -11.57
CA ASN A 252 7.41 9.33 -12.64
C ASN A 252 5.89 9.41 -12.43
N PHE A 253 5.18 9.59 -13.54
CA PHE A 253 3.75 9.43 -13.60
C PHE A 253 3.42 8.13 -14.35
N ARG A 254 2.47 7.35 -13.83
CA ARG A 254 2.05 6.06 -14.40
C ARG A 254 0.57 5.78 -14.18
N GLU A 255 0.06 4.76 -14.85
CA GLU A 255 -1.31 4.27 -14.63
C GLU A 255 -1.55 3.78 -13.20
N HIS A 256 -2.83 3.75 -12.82
CA HIS A 256 -3.27 3.21 -11.53
C HIS A 256 -2.95 1.72 -11.42
N ASN A 257 -2.62 1.30 -10.20
CA ASN A 257 -2.41 -0.11 -9.88
C ASN A 257 -3.06 -0.42 -8.53
N LYS A 258 -3.88 -1.47 -8.48
CA LYS A 258 -4.54 -1.90 -7.25
C LYS A 258 -3.58 -2.19 -6.10
N ASN A 259 -2.35 -2.60 -6.39
CA ASN A 259 -1.32 -2.87 -5.38
C ASN A 259 -0.69 -1.60 -4.79
N ASP A 260 -1.06 -0.42 -5.27
CA ASP A 260 -0.70 0.85 -4.64
C ASP A 260 -1.49 1.12 -3.35
N TRP A 261 -2.61 0.43 -3.18
CA TRP A 261 -3.51 0.53 -2.04
C TRP A 261 -3.95 1.97 -1.74
N LEU A 262 -4.17 2.76 -2.80
CA LEU A 262 -4.64 4.12 -2.66
C LEU A 262 -6.07 4.13 -2.13
N LEU A 263 -6.29 4.87 -1.05
CA LEU A 263 -7.62 5.12 -0.48
C LEU A 263 -8.22 6.43 -1.00
N ILE A 264 -7.36 7.32 -1.51
CA ILE A 264 -7.74 8.67 -1.92
C ILE A 264 -6.97 9.02 -3.18
N ALA A 265 -7.63 9.69 -4.12
CA ALA A 265 -7.03 10.34 -5.27
C ALA A 265 -7.68 11.71 -5.49
N SER A 266 -6.92 12.66 -6.02
CA SER A 266 -7.46 13.93 -6.50
C SER A 266 -8.35 13.71 -7.73
N GLU A 267 -9.46 14.40 -7.81
CA GLU A 267 -10.35 14.39 -8.99
C GLU A 267 -9.71 15.07 -10.22
N LEU A 268 -8.61 15.78 -10.01
CA LEU A 268 -7.88 16.49 -11.07
C LEU A 268 -7.01 15.52 -11.89
N PRO A 269 -6.88 15.71 -13.21
CA PRO A 269 -5.91 15.00 -14.01
C PRO A 269 -4.51 15.62 -13.81
N PHE A 270 -3.49 14.77 -13.75
CA PHE A 270 -2.08 15.22 -13.79
C PHE A 270 -1.66 15.43 -15.25
N SER A 271 -0.97 16.56 -15.49
CA SER A 271 -0.23 16.81 -16.72
C SER A 271 1.20 17.16 -16.35
N PRO A 272 2.22 16.49 -16.91
CA PRO A 272 3.60 16.87 -16.68
C PRO A 272 3.85 18.28 -17.24
N PRO A 273 4.63 19.11 -16.54
CA PRO A 273 4.98 20.44 -17.05
C PRO A 273 5.79 20.32 -18.34
N ALA A 274 5.60 21.27 -19.26
CA ALA A 274 6.45 21.39 -20.43
C ALA A 274 7.87 21.84 -20.04
N GLU A 275 8.85 21.54 -20.88
CA GLU A 275 10.23 21.95 -20.62
C GLU A 275 10.35 23.49 -20.48
N GLY A 276 10.94 23.95 -19.39
CA GLY A 276 11.06 25.37 -19.07
C GLY A 276 9.78 26.06 -18.58
N GLU A 277 8.68 25.33 -18.44
CA GLU A 277 7.44 25.86 -17.90
C GLU A 277 7.58 26.18 -16.41
N THR A 278 7.04 27.33 -16.02
CA THR A 278 7.03 27.82 -14.63
C THR A 278 5.60 27.90 -14.13
N LEU A 279 5.42 27.96 -12.81
CA LEU A 279 4.09 28.17 -12.22
C LEU A 279 3.41 29.46 -12.75
N ALA A 280 4.20 30.50 -13.01
CA ALA A 280 3.68 31.77 -13.55
C ALA A 280 3.15 31.63 -14.99
N THR A 281 3.77 30.77 -15.80
CA THR A 281 3.37 30.55 -17.20
C THR A 281 2.26 29.50 -17.29
N HIS A 282 2.31 28.46 -16.49
CA HIS A 282 1.31 27.38 -16.48
C HIS A 282 -0.02 27.82 -15.87
N ALA A 283 0.01 28.48 -14.72
CA ALA A 283 -1.18 28.91 -13.98
C ALA A 283 -1.12 30.40 -13.60
N PRO A 284 -1.20 31.32 -14.60
CA PRO A 284 -0.95 32.75 -14.38
C PRO A 284 -1.94 33.39 -13.41
N ASN A 285 -3.20 32.95 -13.39
CA ASN A 285 -4.20 33.47 -12.47
C ASN A 285 -3.93 33.03 -11.02
N PHE A 286 -3.53 31.76 -10.83
CA PHE A 286 -3.10 31.25 -9.53
C PHE A 286 -1.86 31.98 -9.03
N TRP A 287 -0.84 32.16 -9.91
CA TRP A 287 0.37 32.87 -9.58
C TRP A 287 0.09 34.31 -9.14
N LYS A 288 -0.75 35.04 -9.87
CA LYS A 288 -1.17 36.41 -9.53
C LYS A 288 -1.88 36.46 -8.18
N TRP A 289 -2.80 35.53 -7.92
CA TRP A 289 -3.48 35.42 -6.63
C TRP A 289 -2.49 35.14 -5.51
N LEU A 290 -1.60 34.16 -5.68
CA LEU A 290 -0.59 33.78 -4.69
C LEU A 290 0.27 34.97 -4.31
N ARG A 291 0.88 35.63 -5.30
CA ARG A 291 1.77 36.79 -5.09
C ARG A 291 1.08 37.91 -4.35
N ARG A 292 -0.11 38.26 -4.76
CA ARG A 292 -0.93 39.30 -4.12
C ARG A 292 -1.29 38.94 -2.68
N SER A 293 -1.72 37.69 -2.43
CA SER A 293 -2.14 37.24 -1.10
C SER A 293 -1.01 37.26 -0.06
N VAL A 294 0.21 37.08 -0.51
CA VAL A 294 1.41 37.08 0.36
C VAL A 294 2.19 38.42 0.32
N ALA A 295 1.65 39.46 -0.32
CA ALA A 295 2.32 40.76 -0.50
C ALA A 295 3.71 40.62 -1.09
N GLU A 296 3.88 39.88 -2.18
CA GLU A 296 5.10 39.62 -2.93
C GLU A 296 6.24 38.96 -2.10
N ASN A 297 5.91 38.37 -0.96
CA ASN A 297 6.90 37.74 -0.08
C ASN A 297 7.12 36.27 -0.48
N ASP A 298 8.32 35.94 -0.96
CA ASP A 298 8.68 34.60 -1.45
C ASP A 298 8.55 33.52 -0.37
N ARG A 299 9.04 33.77 0.85
CA ARG A 299 8.93 32.81 1.96
C ARG A 299 7.50 32.47 2.33
N LYS A 300 6.59 33.45 2.24
CA LYS A 300 5.15 33.20 2.45
C LYS A 300 4.55 32.44 1.28
N ALA A 301 4.96 32.73 0.04
CA ALA A 301 4.53 31.99 -1.15
C ALA A 301 4.94 30.51 -1.04
N ASP A 302 6.19 30.23 -0.67
CA ASP A 302 6.67 28.85 -0.46
C ASP A 302 5.87 28.11 0.62
N ARG A 303 5.50 28.77 1.71
CA ARG A 303 4.66 28.19 2.75
C ARG A 303 3.25 27.84 2.26
N VAL A 304 2.66 28.73 1.45
CA VAL A 304 1.35 28.45 0.83
C VAL A 304 1.46 27.26 -0.13
N LEU A 305 2.50 27.20 -0.97
CA LEU A 305 2.74 26.08 -1.87
C LEU A 305 2.96 24.76 -1.11
N ALA A 306 3.75 24.81 -0.03
CA ALA A 306 3.96 23.62 0.84
C ALA A 306 2.66 23.16 1.50
N ALA A 307 1.79 24.09 1.94
CA ALA A 307 0.50 23.78 2.48
C ALA A 307 -0.44 23.12 1.44
N LEU A 308 -0.47 23.65 0.22
CA LEU A 308 -1.22 23.06 -0.89
C LEU A 308 -0.70 21.68 -1.27
N PHE A 309 0.63 21.50 -1.29
CA PHE A 309 1.24 20.19 -1.50
C PHE A 309 0.87 19.21 -0.39
N MET A 310 0.86 19.62 0.89
CA MET A 310 0.44 18.79 2.01
C MET A 310 -0.99 18.28 1.83
N VAL A 311 -1.90 19.13 1.35
CA VAL A 311 -3.29 18.75 1.05
C VAL A 311 -3.35 17.77 -0.12
N LEU A 312 -2.71 18.09 -1.25
CA LEU A 312 -2.71 17.26 -2.45
C LEU A 312 -2.12 15.86 -2.19
N ALA A 313 -1.00 15.81 -1.47
CA ALA A 313 -0.28 14.58 -1.17
C ALA A 313 -0.80 13.85 0.08
N ASN A 314 -1.88 14.35 0.68
CA ASN A 314 -2.50 13.78 1.90
C ASN A 314 -1.46 13.47 3.00
N ARG A 315 -0.60 14.46 3.34
CA ARG A 315 0.52 14.30 4.25
C ARG A 315 0.09 14.45 5.72
N TYR A 316 -0.90 13.64 6.14
CA TYR A 316 -1.34 13.55 7.55
C TYR A 316 -0.22 13.10 8.50
N ASP A 317 0.79 12.41 7.99
CA ASP A 317 1.99 11.98 8.73
C ASP A 317 2.86 13.16 9.23
N TRP A 318 2.64 14.36 8.72
CA TRP A 318 3.29 15.56 9.23
C TRP A 318 2.68 16.06 10.54
N GLN A 319 1.51 15.57 10.92
CA GLN A 319 0.80 15.93 12.17
C GLN A 319 0.61 17.44 12.30
N LEU A 320 0.24 18.10 11.22
CA LEU A 320 0.07 19.54 11.15
C LEU A 320 -1.38 19.91 10.79
N PHE A 321 -1.81 21.06 11.26
CA PHE A 321 -2.96 21.76 10.70
C PHE A 321 -2.53 23.13 10.19
N ILE A 322 -3.30 23.67 9.26
CA ILE A 322 -3.00 24.94 8.61
C ILE A 322 -3.94 26.01 9.16
N GLU A 323 -3.41 27.03 9.82
CA GLU A 323 -4.14 28.22 10.23
C GLU A 323 -3.91 29.34 9.21
N VAL A 324 -4.99 29.83 8.59
CA VAL A 324 -4.95 30.88 7.59
C VAL A 324 -5.56 32.15 8.16
N THR A 325 -4.73 33.13 8.47
CA THR A 325 -5.14 34.41 9.04
C THR A 325 -4.87 35.57 8.11
N GLY A 326 -5.66 36.63 8.21
CA GLY A 326 -5.50 37.84 7.41
C GLY A 326 -6.73 38.72 7.37
N PRO A 327 -6.63 39.96 6.88
CA PRO A 327 -7.77 40.87 6.76
C PRO A 327 -8.82 40.36 5.77
N GLY A 328 -10.00 40.99 5.76
CA GLY A 328 -11.02 40.73 4.73
C GLY A 328 -10.45 40.95 3.32
N GLY A 329 -10.82 40.08 2.37
CA GLY A 329 -10.36 40.17 0.99
C GLY A 329 -8.92 39.70 0.74
N SER A 330 -8.22 39.12 1.73
CA SER A 330 -6.84 38.62 1.59
C SER A 330 -6.69 37.28 0.87
N GLY A 331 -7.78 36.69 0.38
CA GLY A 331 -7.73 35.43 -0.37
C GLY A 331 -7.87 34.15 0.45
N LYS A 332 -8.27 34.23 1.74
CA LYS A 332 -8.46 33.03 2.61
C LYS A 332 -9.45 32.02 2.07
N SER A 333 -10.64 32.50 1.64
CA SER A 333 -11.68 31.63 1.07
C SER A 333 -11.20 30.99 -0.24
N VAL A 334 -10.48 31.73 -1.07
CA VAL A 334 -9.88 31.20 -2.30
C VAL A 334 -8.88 30.07 -1.99
N MET A 335 -8.07 30.21 -0.94
CA MET A 335 -7.17 29.14 -0.51
C MET A 335 -7.96 27.89 -0.09
N ALA A 336 -9.04 28.07 0.68
CA ALA A 336 -9.88 26.95 1.09
C ALA A 336 -10.53 26.25 -0.12
N GLU A 337 -10.98 27.00 -1.12
CA GLU A 337 -11.51 26.45 -2.38
C GLU A 337 -10.43 25.68 -3.17
N ILE A 338 -9.22 26.22 -3.26
CA ILE A 338 -8.08 25.52 -3.90
C ILE A 338 -7.77 24.22 -3.15
N CYS A 339 -7.71 24.25 -1.82
CA CYS A 339 -7.52 23.04 -1.03
C CYS A 339 -8.62 22.00 -1.30
N THR A 340 -9.89 22.43 -1.39
CA THR A 340 -11.02 21.55 -1.73
C THR A 340 -10.88 20.95 -3.13
N MET A 341 -10.43 21.73 -4.10
CA MET A 341 -10.18 21.23 -5.46
C MET A 341 -9.06 20.20 -5.50
N LEU A 342 -7.97 20.45 -4.74
CA LEU A 342 -6.82 19.53 -4.68
C LEU A 342 -7.16 18.22 -3.99
N ALA A 343 -7.90 18.26 -2.89
CA ALA A 343 -8.32 17.06 -2.15
C ALA A 343 -9.46 16.30 -2.85
N GLY A 344 -10.28 17.01 -3.62
CA GLY A 344 -11.56 16.54 -4.15
C GLY A 344 -12.72 16.82 -3.18
N LYS A 345 -13.90 17.13 -3.73
CA LYS A 345 -15.10 17.41 -2.91
C LYS A 345 -15.53 16.21 -2.08
N ALA A 346 -15.45 15.02 -2.64
CA ALA A 346 -15.81 13.77 -1.97
C ALA A 346 -14.92 13.51 -0.74
N ASN A 347 -13.68 14.00 -0.76
CA ASN A 347 -12.68 13.83 0.30
C ASN A 347 -12.63 15.02 1.28
N THR A 348 -13.53 16.00 1.15
CA THR A 348 -13.53 17.22 1.95
C THR A 348 -14.81 17.34 2.76
N VAL A 349 -14.66 17.74 4.02
CA VAL A 349 -15.78 18.01 4.94
C VAL A 349 -15.57 19.34 5.67
N SER A 350 -16.65 20.01 6.03
CA SER A 350 -16.61 21.18 6.92
C SER A 350 -17.02 20.80 8.34
N ALA A 351 -16.26 21.28 9.31
CA ALA A 351 -16.55 21.10 10.73
C ALA A 351 -16.23 22.36 11.52
N SER A 352 -16.78 22.48 12.72
CA SER A 352 -16.39 23.51 13.68
C SER A 352 -15.45 22.94 14.73
N MET A 353 -14.66 23.80 15.38
CA MET A 353 -13.84 23.39 16.54
C MET A 353 -14.68 22.71 17.62
N LYS A 354 -15.87 23.25 17.90
CA LYS A 354 -16.79 22.69 18.90
C LYS A 354 -17.29 21.29 18.49
N ALA A 355 -17.58 21.08 17.22
CA ALA A 355 -17.97 19.76 16.68
C ALA A 355 -16.84 18.74 16.87
N LEU A 356 -15.60 19.13 16.63
CA LEU A 356 -14.44 18.22 16.77
C LEU A 356 -14.15 17.83 18.23
N GLU A 357 -14.60 18.61 19.22
CA GLU A 357 -14.48 18.22 20.63
C GLU A 357 -15.47 17.11 21.03
N ASP A 358 -16.62 17.04 20.39
CA ASP A 358 -17.57 15.94 20.61
C ASP A 358 -17.15 14.68 19.88
N ALA A 359 -17.04 13.55 20.60
CA ALA A 359 -16.58 12.29 20.01
C ALA A 359 -17.51 11.74 18.92
N ARG A 360 -18.83 12.01 19.01
CA ARG A 360 -19.82 11.53 18.02
C ARG A 360 -19.75 12.37 16.76
N GLU A 361 -19.64 13.70 16.89
CA GLU A 361 -19.49 14.60 15.75
C GLU A 361 -18.12 14.43 15.08
N ARG A 362 -17.07 14.20 15.88
CA ARG A 362 -15.73 13.86 15.37
C ARG A 362 -15.73 12.58 14.54
N ALA A 363 -16.56 11.59 14.89
CA ALA A 363 -16.69 10.37 14.10
C ALA A 363 -17.24 10.63 12.67
N LEU A 364 -17.97 11.72 12.45
CA LEU A 364 -18.51 12.08 11.13
C LEU A 364 -17.44 12.59 10.15
N VAL A 365 -16.28 13.01 10.65
CA VAL A 365 -15.18 13.48 9.80
C VAL A 365 -14.13 12.39 9.53
N VAL A 366 -14.30 11.22 10.11
CA VAL A 366 -13.41 10.07 9.84
C VAL A 366 -13.55 9.62 8.39
N GLY A 367 -12.42 9.42 7.72
CA GLY A 367 -12.38 9.01 6.31
C GLY A 367 -12.23 10.18 5.33
N PHE A 368 -12.39 11.43 5.76
CA PHE A 368 -12.10 12.59 4.91
C PHE A 368 -10.62 12.99 5.03
N SER A 369 -10.02 13.36 3.91
CA SER A 369 -8.62 13.79 3.87
C SER A 369 -8.43 15.27 4.20
N LEU A 370 -9.49 16.08 4.06
CA LEU A 370 -9.47 17.52 4.33
C LEU A 370 -10.67 17.92 5.18
N ILE A 371 -10.40 18.51 6.33
CA ILE A 371 -11.42 19.14 7.19
C ILE A 371 -11.22 20.65 7.11
N ILE A 372 -12.22 21.37 6.61
CA ILE A 372 -12.23 22.83 6.56
C ILE A 372 -13.03 23.37 7.74
N MET A 373 -12.42 24.28 8.47
CA MET A 373 -13.06 25.01 9.57
C MET A 373 -13.19 26.49 9.18
N PRO A 374 -14.29 26.90 8.51
CA PRO A 374 -14.49 28.27 8.11
C PRO A 374 -14.79 29.17 9.34
N ASP A 375 -14.45 30.43 9.22
CA ASP A 375 -14.82 31.51 10.17
C ASP A 375 -14.59 31.17 11.64
N MET A 376 -13.38 30.71 11.95
CA MET A 376 -12.95 30.41 13.30
C MET A 376 -13.10 31.62 14.22
N THR A 377 -14.07 31.54 15.12
CA THR A 377 -14.16 32.47 16.25
C THR A 377 -13.14 32.10 17.33
N ARG A 378 -12.89 33.02 18.27
CA ARG A 378 -12.01 32.73 19.41
C ARG A 378 -12.51 31.48 20.15
N TYR A 379 -11.69 30.44 20.13
CA TYR A 379 -11.96 29.19 20.80
C TYR A 379 -11.33 29.19 22.19
N ALA A 380 -12.10 28.85 23.20
CA ALA A 380 -11.68 28.84 24.61
C ALA A 380 -11.47 27.42 25.17
N GLY A 381 -11.65 26.36 24.36
CA GLY A 381 -11.41 24.96 24.74
C GLY A 381 -9.93 24.58 24.71
N ASP A 382 -9.64 23.36 25.12
CA ASP A 382 -8.27 22.82 25.22
C ASP A 382 -7.71 22.26 23.89
N GLY A 383 -8.53 22.19 22.84
CA GLY A 383 -8.17 21.68 21.53
C GLY A 383 -7.95 20.17 21.50
N ALA A 384 -8.52 19.42 22.46
CA ALA A 384 -8.33 17.97 22.54
C ALA A 384 -8.81 17.25 21.26
N GLY A 385 -9.88 17.74 20.65
CA GLY A 385 -10.42 17.20 19.41
C GLY A 385 -9.45 17.32 18.24
N ILE A 386 -8.82 18.48 18.05
CA ILE A 386 -7.78 18.66 17.03
C ILE A 386 -6.56 17.78 17.31
N LYS A 387 -6.09 17.76 18.56
CA LYS A 387 -4.97 16.88 18.94
C LYS A 387 -5.26 15.41 18.66
N ALA A 388 -6.50 14.97 18.88
CA ALA A 388 -6.90 13.59 18.59
C ALA A 388 -6.90 13.24 17.09
N ILE A 389 -7.05 14.24 16.21
CA ILE A 389 -7.05 14.06 14.76
C ILE A 389 -5.62 14.21 14.18
N THR A 390 -4.85 15.14 14.70
CA THR A 390 -3.51 15.45 14.18
C THR A 390 -2.39 14.60 14.78
N GLY A 391 -2.63 13.88 15.86
CA GLY A 391 -1.68 12.99 16.54
C GLY A 391 -1.20 13.57 17.85
#